data_cf9dae9990d625c19cc0303cf379b65a
#
_entry.id   cf9dae9990d625c19cc0303cf379b65a
#
_cell.length_a   1.000
_cell.length_b   1.000
_cell.length_c   1.000
_cell.angle_alpha   90.00
_cell.angle_beta   90.00
_cell.angle_gamma   90.00
#
_symmetry.space_group_name_H-M   'P 1'
#
loop_
_entity.id
_entity.type
_entity.pdbx_description
1 polymer ?
#
loop_
_entity_poly.entity_id
_entity_poly.type
_entity_poly.pdbx_seq_one_letter_code
_entity_poly.pdbx_strand_id
1 'polypeptide(L)'
;MKAHAGVEMQASVEPHRNEPSASGHAVRLKTLVIGLGNPLVRDDSVGLRVVQCLAPALAGREDVDVAEDYWGGLRLMERMIGYDRAIVVDAICTGAPPGTVHVLSSDALPTQRSASAHDVNLPTALAFGRQAGAHLPPDERIRLVAVEAADVLTFSEECTPAVAAAIPRAARIVTELLQTLPGDASP
;
A
#
# COMPACT_ATOMS: atom_id res chain seq x y z
N MET A 1 6.36 -69.67 -58.02
CA MET A 1 7.00 -68.38 -57.88
C MET A 1 6.19 -67.63 -56.83
N LYS A 2 6.82 -67.25 -55.75
CA LYS A 2 6.19 -66.90 -54.50
C LYS A 2 5.95 -65.39 -54.39
N ALA A 3 4.69 -65.00 -54.10
CA ALA A 3 4.30 -63.62 -53.76
C ALA A 3 4.51 -63.42 -52.28
N HIS A 4 5.20 -62.34 -51.90
CA HIS A 4 5.28 -61.88 -50.52
C HIS A 4 4.24 -60.80 -50.27
N ALA A 5 3.34 -61.05 -49.34
CA ALA A 5 2.39 -60.09 -48.79
C ALA A 5 3.10 -59.19 -47.77
N GLY A 6 3.09 -57.88 -48.02
CA GLY A 6 3.51 -56.90 -47.04
C GLY A 6 2.33 -56.57 -46.09
N VAL A 7 2.58 -56.69 -44.80
CA VAL A 7 1.65 -56.28 -43.76
C VAL A 7 1.93 -54.81 -43.41
N GLU A 8 1.01 -53.94 -43.74
CA GLU A 8 1.02 -52.51 -43.27
C GLU A 8 0.45 -52.45 -41.86
N MET A 9 1.28 -52.07 -40.94
CA MET A 9 0.90 -51.81 -39.55
C MET A 9 0.61 -50.32 -39.39
N GLN A 10 -0.67 -49.96 -39.41
CA GLN A 10 -1.13 -48.61 -39.08
C GLN A 10 -1.04 -48.35 -37.58
N ALA A 11 -0.08 -47.51 -37.16
CA ALA A 11 0.00 -47.00 -35.83
C ALA A 11 -0.94 -45.79 -35.70
N SER A 12 -2.04 -46.00 -34.99
CA SER A 12 -2.96 -44.90 -34.60
C SER A 12 -2.31 -44.07 -33.51
N VAL A 13 -1.83 -42.88 -33.87
CA VAL A 13 -1.39 -41.87 -32.91
C VAL A 13 -2.62 -41.09 -32.46
N GLU A 14 -3.09 -41.36 -31.25
CA GLU A 14 -4.07 -40.50 -30.60
C GLU A 14 -3.44 -39.16 -30.22
N PRO A 15 -4.11 -38.01 -30.51
CA PRO A 15 -3.59 -36.71 -30.10
C PRO A 15 -3.82 -36.57 -28.58
N HIS A 16 -2.72 -36.50 -27.83
CA HIS A 16 -2.75 -36.05 -26.45
C HIS A 16 -3.38 -34.67 -26.39
N ARG A 17 -4.62 -34.61 -25.90
CA ARG A 17 -5.23 -33.33 -25.48
C ARG A 17 -4.45 -32.84 -24.29
N ASN A 18 -3.61 -31.85 -24.53
CA ASN A 18 -2.99 -31.04 -23.49
C ASN A 18 -4.08 -30.13 -22.94
N GLU A 19 -4.77 -30.59 -21.88
CA GLU A 19 -5.67 -29.72 -21.13
C GLU A 19 -4.82 -28.64 -20.44
N PRO A 20 -5.12 -27.35 -20.63
CA PRO A 20 -4.44 -26.31 -19.88
C PRO A 20 -4.85 -26.48 -18.42
N SER A 21 -3.90 -26.84 -17.57
CA SER A 21 -4.04 -26.80 -16.12
C SER A 21 -4.38 -25.38 -15.70
N ALA A 22 -5.67 -25.10 -15.54
CA ALA A 22 -6.16 -23.86 -14.97
C ALA A 22 -5.94 -23.85 -13.46
N SER A 23 -4.68 -23.80 -13.04
CA SER A 23 -4.34 -23.30 -11.71
C SER A 23 -4.41 -21.79 -11.77
N GLY A 24 -5.63 -21.24 -11.69
CA GLY A 24 -5.87 -19.82 -11.49
C GLY A 24 -5.30 -19.40 -10.15
N HIS A 25 -4.02 -19.08 -10.09
CA HIS A 25 -3.47 -18.32 -9.00
C HIS A 25 -4.11 -16.94 -9.10
N ALA A 26 -5.12 -16.69 -8.24
CA ALA A 26 -5.61 -15.34 -8.04
C ALA A 26 -4.38 -14.46 -7.73
N VAL A 27 -4.08 -13.52 -8.63
CA VAL A 27 -2.98 -12.58 -8.44
C VAL A 27 -3.30 -11.80 -7.16
N ARG A 28 -2.56 -12.08 -6.08
CA ARG A 28 -2.73 -11.33 -4.83
C ARG A 28 -2.11 -9.96 -5.01
N LEU A 29 -2.93 -8.92 -4.88
CA LEU A 29 -2.46 -7.55 -4.95
C LEU A 29 -1.51 -7.24 -3.80
N LYS A 30 -0.35 -6.70 -4.13
CA LYS A 30 0.67 -6.32 -3.17
C LYS A 30 0.35 -4.95 -2.57
N THR A 31 0.26 -4.87 -1.25
CA THR A 31 -0.13 -3.65 -0.53
C THR A 31 1.00 -3.16 0.34
N LEU A 32 1.34 -1.87 0.21
CA LEU A 32 2.20 -1.16 1.14
C LEU A 32 1.34 -0.48 2.22
N VAL A 33 1.64 -0.75 3.48
CA VAL A 33 1.17 0.05 4.63
C VAL A 33 2.37 0.80 5.17
N ILE A 34 2.37 2.12 5.08
CA ILE A 34 3.53 2.94 5.46
C ILE A 34 3.11 4.03 6.45
N GLY A 35 3.79 4.08 7.60
CA GLY A 35 3.67 5.14 8.58
C GLY A 35 4.71 6.22 8.33
N LEU A 36 4.27 7.46 8.27
CA LEU A 36 5.13 8.63 8.16
C LEU A 36 5.25 9.36 9.49
N GLY A 37 6.34 10.12 9.67
CA GLY A 37 6.53 11.02 10.78
C GLY A 37 7.94 10.99 11.36
N ASN A 38 8.21 11.89 12.30
CA ASN A 38 9.49 11.98 12.99
C ASN A 38 9.36 11.36 14.40
N PRO A 39 10.10 10.28 14.73
CA PRO A 39 9.98 9.61 16.02
C PRO A 39 10.37 10.47 17.22
N LEU A 40 11.08 11.57 17.00
CA LEU A 40 11.53 12.50 18.06
C LEU A 40 10.56 13.66 18.26
N VAL A 41 9.50 13.78 17.44
CA VAL A 41 8.55 14.88 17.49
C VAL A 41 7.18 14.33 17.85
N ARG A 42 6.73 14.71 19.01
CA ARG A 42 5.49 14.31 19.71
C ARG A 42 4.41 13.64 18.83
N ASP A 43 3.43 14.39 18.33
CA ASP A 43 2.31 13.85 17.56
C ASP A 43 2.66 13.56 16.09
N ASP A 44 3.75 14.15 15.59
CA ASP A 44 4.28 13.83 14.26
C ASP A 44 4.68 12.36 14.13
N SER A 45 5.02 11.71 15.25
CA SER A 45 5.34 10.29 15.31
C SER A 45 4.14 9.35 15.16
N VAL A 46 2.90 9.85 15.11
CA VAL A 46 1.69 9.01 15.20
C VAL A 46 1.59 7.97 14.09
N GLY A 47 1.99 8.32 12.84
CA GLY A 47 1.98 7.38 11.73
C GLY A 47 2.87 6.17 11.99
N LEU A 48 4.07 6.40 12.54
CA LEU A 48 5.00 5.34 12.95
C LEU A 48 4.39 4.46 14.05
N ARG A 49 3.77 5.07 15.06
CA ARG A 49 3.16 4.34 16.19
C ARG A 49 2.00 3.45 15.75
N VAL A 50 1.20 3.91 14.78
CA VAL A 50 0.09 3.12 14.22
C VAL A 50 0.62 1.88 13.48
N VAL A 51 1.63 2.03 12.61
CA VAL A 51 2.18 0.87 11.88
C VAL A 51 2.93 -0.08 12.79
N GLN A 52 3.60 0.40 13.82
CA GLN A 52 4.19 -0.44 14.89
C GLN A 52 3.13 -1.25 15.63
N CYS A 53 1.97 -0.65 15.93
CA CYS A 53 0.84 -1.34 16.52
C CYS A 53 0.27 -2.44 15.61
N LEU A 54 0.29 -2.23 14.29
CA LEU A 54 -0.22 -3.15 13.28
C LEU A 54 0.74 -4.31 12.97
N ALA A 55 2.04 -4.09 13.05
CA ALA A 55 3.06 -5.03 12.59
C ALA A 55 2.88 -6.45 13.12
N PRO A 56 2.56 -6.69 14.42
CA PRO A 56 2.33 -8.05 14.92
C PRO A 56 1.12 -8.74 14.30
N ALA A 57 0.04 -8.00 14.02
CA ALA A 57 -1.19 -8.54 13.44
C ALA A 57 -1.08 -8.83 11.95
N LEU A 58 -0.14 -8.15 11.26
CA LEU A 58 0.12 -8.32 9.84
C LEU A 58 1.33 -9.24 9.55
N ALA A 59 2.03 -9.68 10.60
CA ALA A 59 3.13 -10.62 10.48
C ALA A 59 2.67 -11.92 9.80
N GLY A 60 3.39 -12.33 8.75
CA GLY A 60 3.06 -13.53 7.97
C GLY A 60 2.06 -13.32 6.81
N ARG A 61 1.56 -12.10 6.60
CA ARG A 61 0.83 -11.76 5.39
C ARG A 61 1.81 -11.48 4.24
N GLU A 62 1.84 -12.38 3.26
CA GLU A 62 2.72 -12.24 2.08
C GLU A 62 2.29 -11.14 1.10
N ASP A 63 1.04 -10.69 1.21
CA ASP A 63 0.42 -9.67 0.36
C ASP A 63 0.50 -8.25 0.94
N VAL A 64 1.07 -8.07 2.15
CA VAL A 64 1.15 -6.79 2.85
C VAL A 64 2.55 -6.56 3.40
N ASP A 65 3.19 -5.49 2.95
CA ASP A 65 4.43 -4.99 3.55
C ASP A 65 4.11 -3.80 4.47
N VAL A 66 4.67 -3.82 5.68
CA VAL A 66 4.57 -2.73 6.66
C VAL A 66 5.91 -2.01 6.73
N ALA A 67 5.89 -0.68 6.59
CA ALA A 67 7.10 0.14 6.56
C ALA A 67 6.94 1.44 7.36
N GLU A 68 8.06 2.03 7.71
CA GLU A 68 8.18 3.35 8.31
C GLU A 68 9.04 4.24 7.42
N ASP A 69 8.71 5.53 7.31
CA ASP A 69 9.56 6.53 6.66
C ASP A 69 9.34 7.92 7.28
N TYR A 70 10.27 8.83 6.97
CA TYR A 70 10.28 10.19 7.53
C TYR A 70 9.99 11.25 6.47
N TRP A 71 9.85 10.85 5.21
CA TRP A 71 9.80 11.76 4.07
C TRP A 71 8.56 11.49 3.21
N GLY A 72 7.90 12.57 2.81
CA GLY A 72 6.83 12.57 1.81
C GLY A 72 7.33 12.69 0.36
N GLY A 73 6.46 13.14 -0.51
CA GLY A 73 6.79 13.54 -1.88
C GLY A 73 7.41 12.43 -2.73
N LEU A 74 8.52 12.74 -3.39
CA LEU A 74 9.21 11.80 -4.29
C LEU A 74 9.67 10.53 -3.57
N ARG A 75 10.17 10.66 -2.34
CA ARG A 75 10.64 9.50 -1.58
C ARG A 75 9.49 8.56 -1.22
N LEU A 76 8.34 9.10 -0.82
CA LEU A 76 7.15 8.29 -0.57
C LEU A 76 6.67 7.59 -1.86
N MET A 77 6.70 8.29 -3.01
CA MET A 77 6.41 7.70 -4.31
C MET A 77 7.37 6.55 -4.62
N GLU A 78 8.69 6.72 -4.40
CA GLU A 78 9.69 5.66 -4.60
C GLU A 78 9.39 4.43 -3.73
N ARG A 79 8.93 4.61 -2.50
CA ARG A 79 8.50 3.52 -1.60
C ARG A 79 7.30 2.75 -2.13
N MET A 80 6.44 3.39 -2.94
CA MET A 80 5.25 2.77 -3.53
C MET A 80 5.54 1.99 -4.82
N ILE A 81 6.75 2.07 -5.39
CA ILE A 81 7.10 1.34 -6.63
C ILE A 81 6.99 -0.17 -6.40
N GLY A 82 6.27 -0.85 -7.30
CA GLY A 82 6.08 -2.31 -7.27
C GLY A 82 4.88 -2.77 -6.43
N TYR A 83 4.11 -1.84 -5.86
CA TYR A 83 2.87 -2.15 -5.15
C TYR A 83 1.63 -1.83 -5.99
N ASP A 84 0.55 -2.57 -5.75
CA ASP A 84 -0.75 -2.40 -6.41
C ASP A 84 -1.68 -1.52 -5.60
N ARG A 85 -1.44 -1.42 -4.27
CA ARG A 85 -2.20 -0.63 -3.30
C ARG A 85 -1.28 0.01 -2.30
N ALA A 86 -1.66 1.17 -1.74
CA ALA A 86 -0.94 1.82 -0.65
C ALA A 86 -1.88 2.42 0.39
N ILE A 87 -1.55 2.23 1.66
CA ILE A 87 -2.17 2.91 2.79
C ILE A 87 -1.07 3.68 3.51
N VAL A 88 -1.17 5.00 3.48
CA VAL A 88 -0.27 5.91 4.17
C VAL A 88 -0.90 6.30 5.49
N VAL A 89 -0.15 6.28 6.56
CA VAL A 89 -0.59 6.75 7.90
C VAL A 89 0.29 7.93 8.29
N ASP A 90 -0.32 9.06 8.65
CA ASP A 90 0.41 10.30 8.93
C ASP A 90 -0.32 11.19 9.94
N ALA A 91 0.38 12.16 10.50
CA ALA A 91 -0.21 13.26 11.26
C ALA A 91 -0.82 14.30 10.30
N ILE A 92 -1.87 15.00 10.74
CA ILE A 92 -2.46 16.12 10.02
C ILE A 92 -2.82 17.25 10.98
N CYS A 93 -2.77 18.50 10.48
CA CYS A 93 -3.19 19.68 11.23
C CYS A 93 -4.24 20.44 10.41
N THR A 94 -5.52 20.07 10.57
CA THR A 94 -6.65 20.73 9.90
C THR A 94 -7.40 21.69 10.82
N GLY A 95 -7.16 21.61 12.12
CA GLY A 95 -7.90 22.34 13.16
C GLY A 95 -9.08 21.55 13.72
N ALA A 96 -9.24 20.29 13.35
CA ALA A 96 -10.18 19.38 13.97
C ALA A 96 -9.74 19.03 15.41
N PRO A 97 -10.63 18.46 16.26
CA PRO A 97 -10.22 17.99 17.58
C PRO A 97 -9.07 16.99 17.50
N PRO A 98 -7.98 17.14 18.30
CA PRO A 98 -6.86 16.21 18.32
C PRO A 98 -7.29 14.75 18.52
N GLY A 99 -6.65 13.83 17.79
CA GLY A 99 -7.01 12.42 17.78
C GLY A 99 -8.19 12.07 16.86
N THR A 100 -8.76 13.04 16.12
CA THR A 100 -9.71 12.73 15.05
C THR A 100 -8.97 11.97 13.94
N VAL A 101 -9.57 10.85 13.49
CA VAL A 101 -8.99 10.04 12.40
C VAL A 101 -9.77 10.31 11.13
N HIS A 102 -9.06 10.74 10.09
CA HIS A 102 -9.58 11.01 8.76
C HIS A 102 -9.14 9.90 7.80
N VAL A 103 -10.00 9.54 6.86
CA VAL A 103 -9.63 8.68 5.71
C VAL A 103 -9.78 9.53 4.45
N LEU A 104 -8.67 9.75 3.77
CA LEU A 104 -8.59 10.63 2.61
C LEU A 104 -8.11 9.83 1.39
N SER A 105 -8.53 10.27 0.20
CA SER A 105 -8.00 9.79 -1.08
C SER A 105 -6.69 10.49 -1.42
N SER A 106 -5.98 10.00 -2.42
CA SER A 106 -4.65 10.54 -2.81
C SER A 106 -4.70 11.99 -3.28
N ASP A 107 -5.82 12.42 -3.88
CA ASP A 107 -6.06 13.78 -4.35
C ASP A 107 -6.39 14.77 -3.22
N ALA A 108 -6.89 14.26 -2.08
CA ALA A 108 -7.20 15.05 -0.89
C ALA A 108 -6.00 15.16 0.07
N LEU A 109 -4.83 14.61 -0.29
CA LEU A 109 -3.62 14.75 0.51
C LEU A 109 -3.25 16.24 0.63
N PRO A 110 -3.27 16.81 1.85
CA PRO A 110 -2.80 18.16 2.02
C PRO A 110 -1.35 18.20 1.55
N THR A 111 -1.06 19.15 0.67
CA THR A 111 0.31 19.52 0.37
C THR A 111 0.93 19.88 1.72
N GLN A 112 1.81 19.05 2.25
CA GLN A 112 2.62 19.46 3.37
C GLN A 112 3.27 20.77 2.93
N ARG A 113 2.95 21.86 3.61
CA ARG A 113 3.59 23.14 3.38
C ARG A 113 4.99 23.07 3.97
N SER A 114 5.87 22.31 3.31
CA SER A 114 7.28 22.50 3.49
C SER A 114 7.64 23.88 2.96
N ALA A 115 8.39 24.61 3.75
CA ALA A 115 8.92 25.91 3.34
C ALA A 115 9.99 25.81 2.23
N SER A 116 10.28 24.61 1.76
CA SER A 116 11.25 24.32 0.71
C SER A 116 10.56 24.22 -0.65
N ALA A 117 11.01 25.03 -1.61
CA ALA A 117 10.57 24.97 -3.01
C ALA A 117 10.93 23.65 -3.72
N HIS A 118 11.60 22.72 -3.02
CA HIS A 118 12.03 21.42 -3.53
C HIS A 118 11.11 20.26 -3.16
N ASP A 119 10.08 20.49 -2.33
CA ASP A 119 9.15 19.44 -1.94
C ASP A 119 8.02 19.29 -2.96
N VAL A 120 8.17 18.29 -3.80
CA VAL A 120 7.12 17.83 -4.72
C VAL A 120 6.03 17.15 -3.89
N ASN A 121 4.77 17.59 -4.04
CA ASN A 121 3.64 16.92 -3.39
C ASN A 121 3.43 15.49 -3.97
N LEU A 122 2.83 14.61 -3.19
CA LEU A 122 2.66 13.21 -3.59
C LEU A 122 1.90 13.04 -4.93
N PRO A 123 0.79 13.74 -5.22
CA PRO A 123 0.12 13.63 -6.53
C PRO A 123 1.04 13.93 -7.71
N THR A 124 1.86 14.99 -7.61
CA THR A 124 2.85 15.34 -8.65
C THR A 124 3.95 14.30 -8.75
N ALA A 125 4.43 13.77 -7.62
CA ALA A 125 5.42 12.70 -7.58
C ALA A 125 4.90 11.42 -8.25
N LEU A 126 3.65 11.02 -7.96
CA LEU A 126 3.00 9.86 -8.57
C LEU A 126 2.84 10.03 -10.08
N ALA A 127 2.39 11.20 -10.54
CA ALA A 127 2.27 11.51 -11.96
C ALA A 127 3.63 11.40 -12.67
N PHE A 128 4.69 11.97 -12.07
CA PHE A 128 6.05 11.88 -12.59
C PHE A 128 6.56 10.43 -12.66
N GLY A 129 6.38 9.66 -11.57
CA GLY A 129 6.80 8.25 -11.54
C GLY A 129 6.10 7.40 -12.59
N ARG A 130 4.78 7.58 -12.78
CA ARG A 130 4.01 6.88 -13.82
C ARG A 130 4.47 7.27 -15.22
N GLN A 131 4.75 8.56 -15.46
CA GLN A 131 5.30 9.04 -16.73
C GLN A 131 6.69 8.45 -17.02
N ALA A 132 7.49 8.20 -15.99
CA ALA A 132 8.77 7.52 -16.08
C ALA A 132 8.65 6.00 -16.24
N GLY A 133 7.44 5.44 -16.28
CA GLY A 133 7.19 4.00 -16.46
C GLY A 133 7.25 3.18 -15.16
N ALA A 134 7.24 3.81 -13.99
CA ALA A 134 7.21 3.09 -12.73
C ALA A 134 5.85 2.42 -12.50
N HIS A 135 5.85 1.16 -12.03
CA HIS A 135 4.64 0.50 -11.55
C HIS A 135 4.27 1.09 -10.19
N LEU A 136 3.18 1.83 -10.14
CA LEU A 136 2.68 2.53 -8.95
C LEU A 136 1.19 2.24 -8.76
N PRO A 137 0.69 2.22 -7.51
CA PRO A 137 -0.73 2.08 -7.26
C PRO A 137 -1.53 3.16 -8.00
N PRO A 138 -2.68 2.84 -8.62
CA PRO A 138 -3.59 3.85 -9.14
C PRO A 138 -4.21 4.64 -7.99
N ASP A 139 -4.64 5.88 -8.27
CA ASP A 139 -5.06 6.84 -7.24
C ASP A 139 -6.23 6.31 -6.37
N GLU A 140 -7.16 5.58 -6.98
CA GLU A 140 -8.28 4.94 -6.29
C GLU A 140 -7.87 3.82 -5.33
N ARG A 141 -6.63 3.33 -5.41
CA ARG A 141 -6.05 2.31 -4.53
C ARG A 141 -5.05 2.87 -3.53
N ILE A 142 -4.94 4.20 -3.43
CA ILE A 142 -4.15 4.89 -2.41
C ILE A 142 -5.10 5.52 -1.39
N ARG A 143 -4.84 5.28 -0.10
CA ARG A 143 -5.56 5.93 1.01
C ARG A 143 -4.59 6.52 2.00
N LEU A 144 -4.98 7.66 2.57
CA LEU A 144 -4.32 8.25 3.72
C LEU A 144 -5.22 8.07 4.94
N VAL A 145 -4.68 7.48 5.99
CA VAL A 145 -5.26 7.48 7.34
C VAL A 145 -4.53 8.54 8.14
N ALA A 146 -5.13 9.72 8.25
CA ALA A 146 -4.53 10.86 8.91
C ALA A 146 -5.10 11.05 10.31
N VAL A 147 -4.23 11.27 11.30
CA VAL A 147 -4.61 11.53 12.69
C VAL A 147 -4.38 13.00 12.99
N GLU A 148 -5.41 13.69 13.42
CA GLU A 148 -5.31 15.11 13.81
C GLU A 148 -4.36 15.27 14.98
N ALA A 149 -3.29 16.03 14.79
CA ALA A 149 -2.25 16.31 15.76
C ALA A 149 -2.60 17.53 16.63
N ALA A 150 -2.13 17.54 17.87
CA ALA A 150 -2.17 18.70 18.74
C ALA A 150 -0.83 19.44 18.78
N ASP A 151 0.28 18.73 18.67
CA ASP A 151 1.63 19.26 18.82
C ASP A 151 2.63 18.51 17.92
N VAL A 152 3.05 19.16 16.83
CA VAL A 152 4.03 18.66 15.86
C VAL A 152 5.35 19.42 15.92
N LEU A 153 5.64 20.08 17.04
CA LEU A 153 6.85 20.90 17.20
C LEU A 153 7.69 20.49 18.42
N THR A 154 7.05 19.98 19.47
CA THR A 154 7.75 19.63 20.70
C THR A 154 8.51 18.30 20.54
N PHE A 155 9.77 18.30 20.92
CA PHE A 155 10.55 17.07 21.02
C PHE A 155 10.03 16.18 22.15
N SER A 156 9.53 15.03 21.81
CA SER A 156 9.04 14.01 22.74
C SER A 156 8.82 12.70 22.00
N GLU A 157 9.19 11.61 22.60
CA GLU A 157 8.91 10.27 22.07
C GLU A 157 7.44 9.83 22.31
N GLU A 158 6.69 10.56 23.12
CA GLU A 158 5.30 10.26 23.46
C GLU A 158 4.35 11.23 22.75
N CYS A 159 3.34 10.68 22.09
CA CYS A 159 2.22 11.48 21.58
C CYS A 159 1.43 12.13 22.72
N THR A 160 0.72 13.23 22.39
CA THR A 160 -0.26 13.81 23.33
C THR A 160 -1.34 12.76 23.67
N PRO A 161 -1.99 12.84 24.86
CA PRO A 161 -2.95 11.82 25.29
C PRO A 161 -4.09 11.57 24.29
N ALA A 162 -4.59 12.62 23.64
CA ALA A 162 -5.68 12.50 22.67
C ALA A 162 -5.22 11.71 21.40
N VAL A 163 -4.02 12.01 20.91
CA VAL A 163 -3.44 11.35 19.74
C VAL A 163 -3.04 9.91 20.08
N ALA A 164 -2.42 9.68 21.24
CA ALA A 164 -2.10 8.34 21.71
C ALA A 164 -3.34 7.44 21.82
N ALA A 165 -4.46 7.97 22.33
CA ALA A 165 -5.73 7.26 22.42
C ALA A 165 -6.35 6.93 21.04
N ALA A 166 -5.98 7.67 19.98
CA ALA A 166 -6.46 7.44 18.62
C ALA A 166 -5.72 6.31 17.89
N ILE A 167 -4.50 5.93 18.30
CA ILE A 167 -3.67 4.92 17.63
C ILE A 167 -4.41 3.60 17.40
N PRO A 168 -5.11 2.98 18.39
CA PRO A 168 -5.82 1.72 18.16
C PRO A 168 -6.97 1.86 17.16
N ARG A 169 -7.63 3.04 17.13
CA ARG A 169 -8.70 3.32 16.16
C ARG A 169 -8.13 3.45 14.74
N ALA A 170 -7.04 4.17 14.57
CA ALA A 170 -6.37 4.32 13.27
C ALA A 170 -5.88 2.95 12.76
N ALA A 171 -5.28 2.13 13.62
CA ALA A 171 -4.85 0.78 13.28
C ALA A 171 -6.02 -0.11 12.81
N ARG A 172 -7.17 -0.05 13.48
CA ARG A 172 -8.38 -0.76 13.06
C ARG A 172 -8.86 -0.31 11.69
N ILE A 173 -8.89 1.01 11.42
CA ILE A 173 -9.29 1.56 10.13
C ILE A 173 -8.34 1.06 9.01
N VAL A 174 -7.03 1.03 9.24
CA VAL A 174 -6.08 0.44 8.27
C VAL A 174 -6.41 -1.02 8.00
N THR A 175 -6.74 -1.80 9.04
CA THR A 175 -7.14 -3.21 8.88
C THR A 175 -8.42 -3.37 8.06
N GLU A 176 -9.41 -2.50 8.26
CA GLU A 176 -10.67 -2.47 7.49
C GLU A 176 -10.40 -2.10 6.01
N LEU A 177 -9.51 -1.13 5.77
CA LEU A 177 -9.11 -0.72 4.42
C LEU A 177 -8.37 -1.85 3.67
N LEU A 178 -7.55 -2.63 4.35
CA LEU A 178 -6.89 -3.81 3.76
C LEU A 178 -7.89 -4.86 3.25
N GLN A 179 -9.11 -4.89 3.79
CA GLN A 179 -10.18 -5.80 3.37
C GLN A 179 -11.09 -5.21 2.29
N THR A 180 -11.26 -3.87 2.28
CA THR A 180 -12.27 -3.17 1.47
C THR A 180 -11.70 -2.40 0.28
N LEU A 181 -10.40 -2.11 0.27
CA LEU A 181 -9.77 -1.51 -0.91
C LEU A 181 -9.99 -2.40 -2.14
N PRO A 182 -10.38 -1.82 -3.29
CA PRO A 182 -10.67 -2.59 -4.48
C PRO A 182 -9.55 -3.58 -4.79
N GLY A 183 -9.87 -4.87 -4.69
CA GLY A 183 -9.12 -5.94 -5.32
C GLY A 183 -9.51 -5.99 -6.79
N ASP A 184 -8.82 -6.80 -7.59
CA ASP A 184 -9.36 -7.12 -8.91
C ASP A 184 -10.73 -7.76 -8.72
N ALA A 185 -11.79 -7.02 -9.05
CA ALA A 185 -13.02 -7.64 -9.43
C ALA A 185 -12.64 -8.41 -10.72
N SER A 186 -12.48 -9.74 -10.60
CA SER A 186 -12.42 -10.58 -11.79
C SER A 186 -13.64 -10.25 -12.65
N PRO A 187 -13.45 -10.07 -13.97
CA PRO A 187 -14.54 -9.82 -14.89
C PRO A 187 -15.53 -10.99 -14.91
#